data_ef9d4b37a587e06f3004c863426e77b3
#
_entry.id   ef9d4b37a587e06f3004c863426e77b3
#
_cell.length_a   1.000
_cell.length_b   1.000
_cell.length_c   1.000
_cell.angle_alpha   90.00
_cell.angle_beta   90.00
_cell.angle_gamma   90.00
#
_symmetry.space_group_name_H-M   'P 1'
#
loop_
_entity.id
_entity.type
_entity.pdbx_description
1 polymer ?
#
loop_
_entity_poly.entity_id
_entity_poly.type
_entity_poly.pdbx_seq_one_letter_code
_entity_poly.pdbx_strand_id
1 'polypeptide(L)'
;MKNQSNFHNETGKNVFFLCNNFVFYLLILKFDFQIYSNDMENLSFRALIVEEYEPNKFRRYLGTKRIFELPEGNVLIKVLYSSLNYKDALSARGHKGITRNYPHTPGVDASGVVVESKSSKFKPGDEVVVTGYDLGMNTSGGFGQYIRVPDDWVVPLPKNLTLFESMVYGTAGFTAGLCVFEIQRKGIEPGDGKVLVTGATGGVGSLAIAILSKIGYHVVASTGKLEMKEFLLSLGAKEVIHRSEVYDTSGKPLLKRQWSAVVDNVGGITLSTAIRSTDYDGVVACVGLVESEKLNLTVYPFILRGVTLAGIDSAETKMDKRLRIWELLSSDWKINLNKIYREVTLEQLDAEIEKILSGHQVGRVVVNLWK
;
A
#
# COMPACT_ATOMS: atom_id res chain seq x y z
N MET A 1 14.54 27.55 86.92
CA MET A 1 14.20 26.14 87.08
C MET A 1 13.85 25.58 85.68
N LYS A 2 14.58 24.53 85.38
CA LYS A 2 14.62 23.81 84.10
C LYS A 2 13.34 23.10 83.78
N ASN A 3 12.97 23.01 82.51
CA ASN A 3 12.37 21.82 81.93
C ASN A 3 12.79 21.66 80.45
N GLN A 4 13.58 20.64 80.22
CA GLN A 4 13.84 20.11 78.89
C GLN A 4 12.70 19.14 78.54
N SER A 5 12.14 19.31 77.36
CA SER A 5 11.26 18.32 76.76
C SER A 5 11.92 17.72 75.52
N ASN A 6 12.14 16.40 75.61
CA ASN A 6 12.64 15.57 74.52
C ASN A 6 11.64 15.56 73.34
N PHE A 7 12.12 15.92 72.17
CA PHE A 7 11.42 15.62 70.91
C PHE A 7 11.93 14.29 70.36
N HIS A 8 11.08 13.27 70.42
CA HIS A 8 11.31 12.02 69.72
C HIS A 8 11.03 12.15 68.24
N ASN A 9 11.97 11.72 67.44
CA ASN A 9 11.97 11.76 65.99
C ASN A 9 11.15 10.55 65.45
N GLU A 10 9.86 10.72 65.10
CA GLU A 10 9.03 9.67 64.50
C GLU A 10 9.01 9.69 62.96
N THR A 11 9.81 10.56 62.30
CA THR A 11 9.77 10.74 60.85
C THR A 11 10.57 9.70 60.06
N GLY A 12 11.46 8.91 60.70
CA GLY A 12 12.32 7.94 59.99
C GLY A 12 11.65 6.63 59.57
N LYS A 13 10.62 6.18 60.31
CA LYS A 13 9.96 4.89 60.00
C LYS A 13 8.94 4.94 58.90
N ASN A 14 8.24 6.05 58.77
CA ASN A 14 7.21 6.20 57.72
C ASN A 14 7.78 6.41 56.31
N VAL A 15 8.95 7.05 56.20
CA VAL A 15 9.63 7.24 54.90
C VAL A 15 10.16 5.89 54.36
N PHE A 16 10.68 5.04 55.26
CA PHE A 16 11.18 3.71 54.86
C PHE A 16 10.09 2.74 54.45
N PHE A 17 8.89 2.83 55.05
CA PHE A 17 7.72 2.02 54.69
C PHE A 17 7.10 2.45 53.36
N LEU A 18 7.05 3.75 53.06
CA LEU A 18 6.58 4.31 51.81
C LEU A 18 7.53 4.00 50.65
N CYS A 19 8.84 4.09 50.85
CA CYS A 19 9.82 3.71 49.82
C CYS A 19 9.77 2.20 49.50
N ASN A 20 9.66 1.32 50.50
CA ASN A 20 9.59 -0.11 50.26
C ASN A 20 8.27 -0.52 49.53
N ASN A 21 7.13 0.08 49.86
CA ASN A 21 5.89 -0.19 49.17
C ASN A 21 5.93 0.32 47.74
N PHE A 22 6.53 1.46 47.46
CA PHE A 22 6.70 2.02 46.11
C PHE A 22 7.64 1.16 45.24
N VAL A 23 8.75 0.69 45.81
CA VAL A 23 9.67 -0.24 45.12
C VAL A 23 9.00 -1.59 44.87
N PHE A 24 8.23 -2.10 45.85
CA PHE A 24 7.48 -3.35 45.69
C PHE A 24 6.36 -3.24 44.64
N TYR A 25 5.66 -2.09 44.60
CA TYR A 25 4.63 -1.81 43.57
C TYR A 25 5.26 -1.68 42.18
N LEU A 26 6.41 -1.04 42.05
CA LEU A 26 7.19 -0.97 40.81
C LEU A 26 7.70 -2.34 40.35
N LEU A 27 8.09 -3.21 41.29
CA LEU A 27 8.47 -4.58 40.97
C LEU A 27 7.30 -5.44 40.51
N ILE A 28 6.15 -5.33 41.16
CA ILE A 28 4.90 -6.00 40.72
C ILE A 28 4.51 -5.52 39.33
N LEU A 29 4.46 -4.20 39.08
CA LEU A 29 4.15 -3.65 37.76
C LEU A 29 5.16 -4.10 36.70
N LYS A 30 6.44 -4.18 37.00
CA LYS A 30 7.45 -4.75 36.10
C LYS A 30 7.26 -6.23 35.85
N PHE A 31 6.88 -7.00 36.87
CA PHE A 31 6.67 -8.44 36.79
C PHE A 31 5.39 -8.74 35.97
N ASP A 32 4.30 -8.00 36.21
CA ASP A 32 3.07 -8.10 35.44
C ASP A 32 3.29 -7.70 33.97
N PHE A 33 4.04 -6.63 33.73
CA PHE A 33 4.41 -6.20 32.38
C PHE A 33 5.30 -7.23 31.66
N GLN A 34 6.21 -7.90 32.38
CA GLN A 34 7.09 -8.93 31.82
C GLN A 34 6.33 -10.24 31.52
N ILE A 35 5.37 -10.62 32.35
CA ILE A 35 4.46 -11.75 32.11
C ILE A 35 3.60 -11.44 30.89
N TYR A 36 2.98 -10.26 30.83
CA TYR A 36 2.14 -9.82 29.71
C TYR A 36 2.91 -9.76 28.37
N SER A 37 4.15 -9.28 28.43
CA SER A 37 5.06 -9.24 27.26
C SER A 37 5.44 -10.67 26.80
N ASN A 38 5.72 -11.59 27.72
CA ASN A 38 6.03 -12.98 27.38
C ASN A 38 4.84 -13.73 26.77
N ASP A 39 3.63 -13.46 27.27
CA ASP A 39 2.38 -14.05 26.73
C ASP A 39 2.10 -13.52 25.31
N MET A 40 2.33 -12.23 25.07
CA MET A 40 2.19 -11.64 23.73
C MET A 40 3.20 -12.20 22.72
N GLU A 41 4.49 -12.32 23.08
CA GLU A 41 5.51 -12.87 22.17
C GLU A 41 5.21 -14.33 21.76
N ASN A 42 4.60 -15.11 22.64
CA ASN A 42 4.20 -16.50 22.38
C ASN A 42 2.84 -16.63 21.67
N LEU A 43 2.11 -15.53 21.49
CA LEU A 43 0.82 -15.56 20.82
C LEU A 43 0.97 -16.10 19.39
N SER A 44 0.17 -17.12 19.07
CA SER A 44 0.12 -17.73 17.74
C SER A 44 -0.92 -17.05 16.86
N PHE A 45 -0.61 -16.90 15.59
CA PHE A 45 -1.50 -16.28 14.61
C PHE A 45 -1.38 -16.94 13.23
N ARG A 46 -2.44 -16.82 12.44
CA ARG A 46 -2.52 -17.39 11.08
C ARG A 46 -1.85 -16.47 10.05
N ALA A 47 -1.19 -17.07 9.07
CA ALA A 47 -0.57 -16.37 7.96
C ALA A 47 -0.53 -17.24 6.69
N LEU A 48 -0.53 -16.60 5.53
CA LEU A 48 -0.08 -17.24 4.29
C LEU A 48 1.44 -17.36 4.34
N ILE A 49 1.95 -18.59 4.24
CA ILE A 49 3.38 -18.89 4.22
C ILE A 49 3.77 -19.35 2.83
N VAL A 50 4.82 -18.74 2.30
CA VAL A 50 5.49 -19.18 1.06
C VAL A 50 6.82 -19.81 1.44
N GLU A 51 7.07 -21.01 0.97
CA GLU A 51 8.26 -21.79 1.30
C GLU A 51 8.95 -22.27 0.03
N GLU A 52 10.26 -22.14 -0.03
CA GLU A 52 11.10 -22.77 -1.03
C GLU A 52 11.44 -24.19 -0.53
N TYR A 53 10.75 -25.23 -1.02
CA TYR A 53 10.91 -26.61 -0.55
C TYR A 53 11.99 -27.39 -1.35
N GLU A 54 12.31 -26.94 -2.55
CA GLU A 54 13.45 -27.34 -3.37
C GLU A 54 14.01 -26.11 -4.11
N PRO A 55 15.23 -26.10 -4.60
CA PRO A 55 15.80 -24.97 -5.32
C PRO A 55 14.88 -24.45 -6.44
N ASN A 56 14.44 -23.20 -6.33
CA ASN A 56 13.48 -22.51 -7.23
C ASN A 56 12.09 -23.16 -7.34
N LYS A 57 11.72 -24.02 -6.40
CA LYS A 57 10.36 -24.57 -6.29
C LYS A 57 9.69 -24.09 -5.02
N PHE A 58 8.53 -23.50 -5.19
CA PHE A 58 7.80 -22.80 -4.11
C PHE A 58 6.43 -23.43 -3.90
N ARG A 59 6.01 -23.47 -2.64
CA ARG A 59 4.63 -23.80 -2.25
C ARG A 59 4.07 -22.75 -1.33
N ARG A 60 2.76 -22.61 -1.35
CA ARG A 60 2.00 -21.70 -0.48
C ARG A 60 1.04 -22.51 0.37
N TYR A 61 0.92 -22.14 1.62
CA TYR A 61 -0.04 -22.76 2.53
C TYR A 61 -0.40 -21.82 3.67
N LEU A 62 -1.55 -22.04 4.29
CA LEU A 62 -1.91 -21.35 5.52
C LEU A 62 -1.23 -22.08 6.68
N GLY A 63 -0.48 -21.31 7.44
CA GLY A 63 0.25 -21.81 8.60
C GLY A 63 0.05 -20.93 9.81
N THR A 64 0.68 -21.36 10.92
CA THR A 64 0.70 -20.64 12.18
C THR A 64 2.12 -20.10 12.41
N LYS A 65 2.21 -18.84 12.80
CA LYS A 65 3.43 -18.16 13.26
C LYS A 65 3.23 -17.68 14.67
N ARG A 66 4.33 -17.31 15.34
CA ARG A 66 4.30 -16.65 16.66
C ARG A 66 4.84 -15.24 16.54
N ILE A 67 4.44 -14.36 17.46
CA ILE A 67 4.83 -12.95 17.43
C ILE A 67 6.35 -12.79 17.51
N PHE A 68 7.06 -13.62 18.27
CA PHE A 68 8.52 -13.57 18.36
C PHE A 68 9.25 -13.91 17.04
N GLU A 69 8.56 -14.58 16.08
CA GLU A 69 9.12 -14.88 14.75
C GLU A 69 9.01 -13.70 13.78
N LEU A 70 8.30 -12.62 14.17
CA LEU A 70 8.23 -11.40 13.39
C LEU A 70 9.58 -10.67 13.42
N PRO A 71 9.95 -9.96 12.35
CA PRO A 71 11.20 -9.21 12.31
C PRO A 71 11.22 -8.09 13.35
N GLU A 72 12.38 -7.47 13.53
CA GLU A 72 12.52 -6.31 14.40
C GLU A 72 11.69 -5.12 13.91
N GLY A 73 11.15 -4.36 14.86
CA GLY A 73 10.33 -3.18 14.65
C GLY A 73 9.83 -2.64 15.98
N ASN A 74 9.42 -1.39 15.99
CA ASN A 74 9.00 -0.72 17.23
C ASN A 74 7.47 -0.54 17.34
N VAL A 75 6.70 -1.02 16.34
CA VAL A 75 5.22 -1.02 16.36
C VAL A 75 4.71 -2.41 15.97
N LEU A 76 3.99 -3.07 16.88
CA LEU A 76 3.27 -4.33 16.64
C LEU A 76 1.81 -4.01 16.32
N ILE A 77 1.33 -4.48 15.17
CA ILE A 77 0.00 -4.20 14.65
C ILE A 77 -0.78 -5.51 14.50
N LYS A 78 -1.97 -5.56 15.08
CA LYS A 78 -2.99 -6.57 14.75
C LYS A 78 -3.64 -6.16 13.43
N VAL A 79 -3.34 -6.90 12.37
CA VAL A 79 -3.84 -6.63 11.02
C VAL A 79 -5.28 -7.13 10.92
N LEU A 80 -6.20 -6.23 10.57
CA LEU A 80 -7.61 -6.60 10.32
C LEU A 80 -7.84 -6.85 8.83
N TYR A 81 -7.28 -6.01 7.98
CA TYR A 81 -7.40 -6.12 6.54
C TYR A 81 -6.05 -5.94 5.85
N SER A 82 -5.89 -6.63 4.75
CA SER A 82 -4.81 -6.47 3.78
C SER A 82 -5.40 -6.32 2.37
N SER A 83 -4.56 -6.13 1.36
CA SER A 83 -5.03 -6.11 -0.02
C SER A 83 -4.02 -6.75 -0.98
N LEU A 84 -4.53 -7.42 -2.02
CA LEU A 84 -3.70 -8.13 -2.99
C LEU A 84 -3.20 -7.17 -4.08
N ASN A 85 -1.90 -7.15 -4.29
CA ASN A 85 -1.23 -6.45 -5.37
C ASN A 85 -0.40 -7.42 -6.23
N TYR A 86 -0.03 -7.01 -7.44
CA TYR A 86 0.76 -7.83 -8.36
C TYR A 86 2.12 -8.24 -7.75
N LYS A 87 2.72 -7.33 -6.98
CA LYS A 87 3.99 -7.57 -6.27
C LYS A 87 3.86 -8.71 -5.24
N ASP A 88 2.75 -8.78 -4.52
CA ASP A 88 2.47 -9.85 -3.55
C ASP A 88 2.35 -11.21 -4.24
N ALA A 89 1.71 -11.24 -5.40
CA ALA A 89 1.58 -12.47 -6.20
C ALA A 89 2.92 -12.92 -6.76
N LEU A 90 3.80 -12.00 -7.17
CA LEU A 90 5.18 -12.34 -7.56
C LEU A 90 5.99 -12.89 -6.38
N SER A 91 5.91 -12.28 -5.20
CA SER A 91 6.51 -12.79 -3.96
C SER A 91 6.00 -14.20 -3.66
N ALA A 92 4.67 -14.39 -3.71
CA ALA A 92 4.01 -15.66 -3.46
C ALA A 92 4.36 -16.76 -4.49
N ARG A 93 4.83 -16.38 -5.67
CA ARG A 93 5.32 -17.30 -6.71
C ARG A 93 6.81 -17.61 -6.60
N GLY A 94 7.53 -16.97 -5.69
CA GLY A 94 8.96 -17.18 -5.51
C GLY A 94 9.86 -16.31 -6.40
N HIS A 95 9.36 -15.14 -6.83
CA HIS A 95 10.15 -14.23 -7.67
C HIS A 95 11.26 -13.57 -6.86
N LYS A 96 12.52 -14.02 -7.06
CA LYS A 96 13.70 -13.57 -6.29
C LYS A 96 14.03 -12.08 -6.41
N GLY A 97 13.52 -11.39 -7.44
CA GLY A 97 13.61 -9.93 -7.55
C GLY A 97 12.67 -9.17 -6.59
N ILE A 98 11.70 -9.87 -5.99
CA ILE A 98 10.76 -9.30 -5.00
C ILE A 98 11.12 -9.79 -3.60
N THR A 99 11.20 -11.11 -3.38
CA THR A 99 11.53 -11.71 -2.09
C THR A 99 12.75 -12.60 -2.23
N ARG A 100 13.75 -12.38 -1.40
CA ARG A 100 15.03 -13.09 -1.45
C ARG A 100 15.09 -14.28 -0.50
N ASN A 101 14.45 -14.14 0.67
CA ASN A 101 14.53 -15.10 1.75
C ASN A 101 13.17 -15.79 1.98
N TYR A 102 13.18 -17.10 2.10
CA TYR A 102 12.02 -17.93 2.42
C TYR A 102 12.36 -18.83 3.62
N PRO A 103 11.37 -19.26 4.44
CA PRO A 103 9.93 -19.02 4.30
C PRO A 103 9.56 -17.55 4.53
N HIS A 104 8.48 -17.08 3.87
CA HIS A 104 8.07 -15.70 3.89
C HIS A 104 6.54 -15.56 3.94
N THR A 105 6.05 -14.43 4.47
CA THR A 105 4.64 -14.03 4.41
C THR A 105 4.51 -12.76 3.56
N PRO A 106 3.90 -12.84 2.35
CA PRO A 106 3.68 -11.67 1.50
C PRO A 106 2.63 -10.69 2.04
N GLY A 107 2.36 -9.63 1.28
CA GLY A 107 1.35 -8.62 1.58
C GLY A 107 1.99 -7.26 1.85
N VAL A 108 2.09 -6.39 0.81
CA VAL A 108 2.69 -5.04 0.92
C VAL A 108 1.75 -4.02 1.56
N ASP A 109 0.53 -4.42 1.89
CA ASP A 109 -0.52 -3.61 2.48
C ASP A 109 -1.03 -4.23 3.78
N ALA A 110 -1.25 -3.38 4.79
CA ALA A 110 -1.89 -3.78 6.04
C ALA A 110 -2.65 -2.59 6.65
N SER A 111 -3.82 -2.86 7.21
CA SER A 111 -4.52 -1.93 8.09
C SER A 111 -4.99 -2.66 9.34
N GLY A 112 -4.93 -1.99 10.48
CA GLY A 112 -5.26 -2.62 11.75
C GLY A 112 -5.06 -1.72 12.93
N VAL A 113 -4.92 -2.33 14.11
CA VAL A 113 -4.83 -1.65 15.39
C VAL A 113 -3.46 -1.95 16.02
N VAL A 114 -2.80 -0.91 16.50
CA VAL A 114 -1.56 -1.04 17.28
C VAL A 114 -1.85 -1.80 18.57
N VAL A 115 -1.11 -2.86 18.85
CA VAL A 115 -1.25 -3.64 20.08
C VAL A 115 -0.09 -3.43 21.04
N GLU A 116 1.11 -3.15 20.50
CA GLU A 116 2.29 -2.76 21.27
C GLU A 116 3.09 -1.71 20.51
N SER A 117 3.65 -0.74 21.22
CA SER A 117 4.50 0.30 20.62
C SER A 117 5.63 0.70 21.56
N LYS A 118 6.85 0.75 21.00
CA LYS A 118 8.02 1.39 21.60
C LYS A 118 8.30 2.76 20.99
N SER A 119 7.42 3.22 20.08
CA SER A 119 7.47 4.53 19.43
C SER A 119 6.78 5.59 20.27
N SER A 120 7.27 6.82 20.20
CA SER A 120 6.55 7.99 20.74
C SER A 120 5.42 8.49 19.85
N LYS A 121 5.34 8.01 18.58
CA LYS A 121 4.36 8.45 17.58
C LYS A 121 3.04 7.68 17.68
N PHE A 122 3.07 6.45 18.18
CA PHE A 122 1.92 5.53 18.21
C PHE A 122 1.77 4.87 19.57
N LYS A 123 0.53 4.58 19.95
CA LYS A 123 0.18 3.88 21.19
C LYS A 123 -0.82 2.74 20.92
N PRO A 124 -0.91 1.76 21.81
CA PRO A 124 -1.94 0.72 21.73
C PRO A 124 -3.34 1.32 21.57
N GLY A 125 -4.13 0.75 20.66
CA GLY A 125 -5.45 1.21 20.28
C GLY A 125 -5.50 2.17 19.09
N ASP A 126 -4.38 2.70 18.62
CA ASP A 126 -4.37 3.55 17.42
C ASP A 126 -4.67 2.71 16.17
N GLU A 127 -5.59 3.21 15.33
CA GLU A 127 -5.89 2.64 14.01
C GLU A 127 -4.87 3.16 12.98
N VAL A 128 -4.29 2.25 12.22
CA VAL A 128 -3.15 2.56 11.34
C VAL A 128 -3.20 1.84 10.00
N VAL A 129 -2.44 2.39 9.06
CA VAL A 129 -2.22 1.85 7.71
C VAL A 129 -0.72 1.74 7.46
N VAL A 130 -0.29 0.63 6.87
CA VAL A 130 1.08 0.44 6.36
C VAL A 130 0.99 0.00 4.91
N THR A 131 1.67 0.70 4.01
CA THR A 131 1.70 0.36 2.58
C THR A 131 3.11 0.58 2.02
N GLY A 132 3.59 -0.38 1.25
CA GLY A 132 4.91 -0.28 0.60
C GLY A 132 6.09 -0.51 1.55
N TYR A 133 7.16 0.24 1.36
CA TYR A 133 8.47 -0.04 1.95
C TYR A 133 8.90 -1.49 1.68
N ASP A 134 9.50 -2.17 2.65
CA ASP A 134 9.88 -3.57 2.52
C ASP A 134 8.81 -4.55 3.06
N LEU A 135 7.62 -4.06 3.46
CA LEU A 135 6.53 -4.89 3.96
C LEU A 135 6.12 -5.92 2.90
N GLY A 136 6.05 -7.19 3.26
CA GLY A 136 5.65 -8.28 2.37
C GLY A 136 6.66 -8.61 1.27
N MET A 137 7.84 -7.97 1.27
CA MET A 137 8.95 -8.26 0.34
C MET A 137 10.05 -9.08 1.03
N ASN A 138 10.79 -8.54 1.98
CA ASN A 138 11.73 -9.27 2.83
C ASN A 138 11.34 -9.17 4.32
N THR A 139 10.42 -8.28 4.65
CA THR A 139 9.76 -8.15 5.96
C THR A 139 8.41 -8.86 5.91
N SER A 140 8.05 -9.59 6.96
CA SER A 140 6.77 -10.33 7.07
C SER A 140 5.57 -9.40 6.81
N GLY A 141 4.73 -9.75 5.85
CA GLY A 141 3.70 -8.86 5.29
C GLY A 141 2.29 -9.04 5.82
N GLY A 142 1.37 -8.27 5.23
CA GLY A 142 -0.02 -8.14 5.64
C GLY A 142 -0.91 -9.37 5.40
N PHE A 143 -0.41 -10.44 4.75
CA PHE A 143 -1.13 -11.72 4.70
C PHE A 143 -0.92 -12.57 5.95
N GLY A 144 -0.57 -11.94 7.07
CA GLY A 144 -0.53 -12.48 8.41
C GLY A 144 -1.37 -11.61 9.36
N GLN A 145 -1.98 -12.21 10.38
CA GLN A 145 -2.82 -11.51 11.35
C GLN A 145 -2.07 -10.50 12.23
N TYR A 146 -0.74 -10.56 12.24
CA TYR A 146 0.13 -9.59 12.92
C TYR A 146 1.35 -9.25 12.07
N ILE A 147 1.77 -8.00 12.16
CA ILE A 147 3.04 -7.49 11.61
C ILE A 147 3.77 -6.69 12.69
N ARG A 148 5.11 -6.68 12.64
CA ARG A 148 5.95 -5.79 13.44
C ARG A 148 6.81 -4.98 12.47
N VAL A 149 6.72 -3.64 12.57
CA VAL A 149 7.32 -2.72 11.60
C VAL A 149 7.96 -1.52 12.30
N PRO A 150 8.91 -0.83 11.63
CA PRO A 150 9.37 0.49 12.04
C PRO A 150 8.21 1.51 12.03
N ASP A 151 8.18 2.44 12.99
CA ASP A 151 7.16 3.48 13.08
C ASP A 151 7.18 4.50 11.92
N ASP A 152 8.31 4.60 11.21
CA ASP A 152 8.43 5.44 10.00
C ASP A 152 7.69 4.87 8.78
N TRP A 153 7.20 3.62 8.85
CA TRP A 153 6.34 3.03 7.82
C TRP A 153 4.85 3.23 8.11
N VAL A 154 4.51 3.60 9.33
CA VAL A 154 3.13 3.61 9.82
C VAL A 154 2.48 4.97 9.56
N VAL A 155 1.29 4.94 8.99
CA VAL A 155 0.43 6.10 8.76
C VAL A 155 -0.78 5.98 9.69
N PRO A 156 -1.13 7.02 10.46
CA PRO A 156 -2.41 7.06 11.17
C PRO A 156 -3.56 6.88 10.17
N LEU A 157 -4.59 6.11 10.52
CA LEU A 157 -5.76 5.96 9.65
C LEU A 157 -6.36 7.34 9.34
N PRO A 158 -6.51 7.72 8.06
CA PRO A 158 -7.11 9.00 7.69
C PRO A 158 -8.55 9.11 8.19
N LYS A 159 -8.92 10.27 8.76
CA LYS A 159 -10.17 10.49 9.51
C LYS A 159 -11.47 10.05 8.82
N ASN A 160 -11.53 10.12 7.50
CA ASN A 160 -12.74 9.80 6.74
C ASN A 160 -12.69 8.45 6.05
N LEU A 161 -11.75 7.57 6.45
CA LEU A 161 -11.64 6.19 5.97
C LEU A 161 -11.82 5.22 7.13
N THR A 162 -12.42 4.08 6.83
CA THR A 162 -12.35 2.90 7.69
C THR A 162 -11.10 2.10 7.36
N LEU A 163 -10.68 1.20 8.27
CA LEU A 163 -9.58 0.26 8.02
C LEU A 163 -9.83 -0.56 6.75
N PHE A 164 -11.08 -0.96 6.50
CA PHE A 164 -11.46 -1.67 5.28
C PHE A 164 -11.28 -0.80 4.02
N GLU A 165 -11.83 0.42 4.00
CA GLU A 165 -11.72 1.34 2.87
C GLU A 165 -10.26 1.70 2.56
N SER A 166 -9.41 1.83 3.59
CA SER A 166 -7.99 2.06 3.40
C SER A 166 -7.31 0.93 2.63
N MET A 167 -7.80 -0.32 2.76
CA MET A 167 -7.28 -1.47 2.01
C MET A 167 -7.93 -1.64 0.63
N VAL A 168 -9.12 -1.09 0.40
CA VAL A 168 -9.64 -0.96 -0.97
C VAL A 168 -8.71 -0.05 -1.78
N TYR A 169 -8.26 1.06 -1.21
CA TYR A 169 -7.19 1.87 -1.81
C TYR A 169 -5.87 1.10 -1.82
N GLY A 170 -5.32 0.77 -0.66
CA GLY A 170 -4.02 0.12 -0.49
C GLY A 170 -2.91 0.80 -1.28
N THR A 171 -1.86 0.07 -1.59
CA THR A 171 -0.78 0.51 -2.48
C THR A 171 -1.29 0.95 -3.85
N ALA A 172 -2.32 0.29 -4.40
CA ALA A 172 -2.85 0.65 -5.72
C ALA A 172 -3.52 2.04 -5.74
N GLY A 173 -4.34 2.37 -4.73
CA GLY A 173 -4.97 3.69 -4.61
C GLY A 173 -3.97 4.77 -4.26
N PHE A 174 -3.02 4.47 -3.40
CA PHE A 174 -1.92 5.37 -3.09
C PHE A 174 -1.10 5.70 -4.36
N THR A 175 -0.78 4.69 -5.18
CA THR A 175 -0.08 4.86 -6.46
C THR A 175 -0.91 5.68 -7.46
N ALA A 176 -2.21 5.40 -7.58
CA ALA A 176 -3.12 6.19 -8.41
C ALA A 176 -3.15 7.67 -7.95
N GLY A 177 -3.20 7.90 -6.64
CA GLY A 177 -3.10 9.24 -6.06
C GLY A 177 -1.79 9.95 -6.40
N LEU A 178 -0.66 9.25 -6.35
CA LEU A 178 0.64 9.81 -6.78
C LEU A 178 0.63 10.21 -8.26
N CYS A 179 0.01 9.40 -9.14
CA CYS A 179 -0.13 9.75 -10.56
C CYS A 179 -0.95 11.03 -10.74
N VAL A 180 -2.10 11.12 -10.08
CA VAL A 180 -2.97 12.30 -10.12
C VAL A 180 -2.25 13.53 -9.58
N PHE A 181 -1.50 13.38 -8.48
CA PHE A 181 -0.69 14.44 -7.91
C PHE A 181 0.37 14.95 -8.90
N GLU A 182 1.05 14.07 -9.63
CA GLU A 182 2.04 14.49 -10.64
C GLU A 182 1.38 15.19 -11.86
N ILE A 183 0.17 14.77 -12.26
CA ILE A 183 -0.62 15.43 -13.31
C ILE A 183 -0.94 16.86 -12.88
N GLN A 184 -1.49 17.05 -11.68
CA GLN A 184 -1.81 18.38 -11.16
C GLN A 184 -0.55 19.23 -10.91
N ARG A 185 0.53 18.63 -10.39
CA ARG A 185 1.82 19.32 -10.17
C ARG A 185 2.42 19.83 -11.47
N LYS A 186 2.17 19.17 -12.59
CA LYS A 186 2.58 19.63 -13.92
C LYS A 186 1.70 20.78 -14.43
N GLY A 187 0.64 21.13 -13.74
CA GLY A 187 -0.29 22.20 -14.10
C GLY A 187 -1.33 21.79 -15.15
N ILE A 188 -1.56 20.49 -15.33
CA ILE A 188 -2.61 20.01 -16.24
C ILE A 188 -3.93 20.01 -15.48
N GLU A 189 -4.89 20.78 -15.98
CA GLU A 189 -6.20 20.98 -15.35
C GLU A 189 -7.31 20.21 -16.09
N PRO A 190 -8.47 19.96 -15.43
CA PRO A 190 -9.65 19.49 -16.12
C PRO A 190 -10.04 20.44 -17.27
N GLY A 191 -10.12 19.90 -18.51
CA GLY A 191 -10.39 20.72 -19.71
C GLY A 191 -9.22 20.88 -20.66
N ASP A 192 -7.98 20.66 -20.21
CA ASP A 192 -6.79 20.78 -21.07
C ASP A 192 -6.64 19.64 -22.08
N GLY A 193 -7.52 18.65 -22.03
CA GLY A 193 -7.54 17.54 -22.98
C GLY A 193 -7.88 16.21 -22.31
N LYS A 194 -7.57 15.13 -23.03
CA LYS A 194 -7.86 13.77 -22.59
C LYS A 194 -6.72 13.20 -21.76
N VAL A 195 -7.08 12.51 -20.66
CA VAL A 195 -6.15 11.73 -19.84
C VAL A 195 -6.32 10.25 -20.16
N LEU A 196 -5.26 9.63 -20.66
CA LEU A 196 -5.23 8.20 -20.94
C LEU A 196 -4.89 7.42 -19.66
N VAL A 197 -5.60 6.32 -19.41
CA VAL A 197 -5.24 5.33 -18.38
C VAL A 197 -5.08 3.98 -19.05
N THR A 198 -3.86 3.44 -19.08
CA THR A 198 -3.58 2.09 -19.60
C THR A 198 -3.74 1.05 -18.49
N GLY A 199 -3.98 -0.22 -18.85
CA GLY A 199 -4.26 -1.26 -17.85
C GLY A 199 -5.48 -0.91 -16.98
N ALA A 200 -6.46 -0.29 -17.58
CA ALA A 200 -7.60 0.38 -16.97
C ALA A 200 -8.40 -0.49 -15.98
N THR A 201 -8.53 -1.79 -16.22
CA THR A 201 -9.28 -2.71 -15.36
C THR A 201 -8.52 -3.19 -14.12
N GLY A 202 -7.22 -2.94 -14.05
CA GLY A 202 -6.38 -3.32 -12.90
C GLY A 202 -6.60 -2.45 -11.67
N GLY A 203 -5.94 -2.80 -10.57
CA GLY A 203 -6.09 -2.08 -9.29
C GLY A 203 -5.76 -0.59 -9.38
N VAL A 204 -4.59 -0.22 -9.89
CA VAL A 204 -4.19 1.19 -10.05
C VAL A 204 -5.05 1.87 -11.11
N GLY A 205 -5.27 1.23 -12.28
CA GLY A 205 -6.01 1.82 -13.39
C GLY A 205 -7.46 2.17 -13.02
N SER A 206 -8.18 1.26 -12.37
CA SER A 206 -9.57 1.50 -11.96
C SER A 206 -9.70 2.64 -10.94
N LEU A 207 -8.77 2.71 -9.97
CA LEU A 207 -8.74 3.78 -8.97
C LEU A 207 -8.33 5.13 -9.59
N ALA A 208 -7.35 5.14 -10.51
CA ALA A 208 -6.95 6.35 -11.23
C ALA A 208 -8.10 6.92 -12.05
N ILE A 209 -8.86 6.07 -12.77
CA ILE A 209 -10.05 6.49 -13.52
C ILE A 209 -11.06 7.16 -12.59
N ALA A 210 -11.39 6.49 -11.48
CA ALA A 210 -12.40 6.99 -10.56
C ALA A 210 -11.99 8.32 -9.91
N ILE A 211 -10.72 8.47 -9.49
CA ILE A 211 -10.19 9.71 -8.90
C ILE A 211 -10.18 10.84 -9.94
N LEU A 212 -9.57 10.61 -11.12
CA LEU A 212 -9.50 11.61 -12.20
C LEU A 212 -10.88 12.07 -12.64
N SER A 213 -11.81 11.13 -12.81
CA SER A 213 -13.19 11.45 -13.19
C SER A 213 -13.91 12.27 -12.13
N LYS A 214 -13.73 11.93 -10.83
CA LYS A 214 -14.34 12.69 -9.72
C LYS A 214 -13.90 14.14 -9.72
N ILE A 215 -12.63 14.41 -10.04
CA ILE A 215 -12.07 15.77 -10.05
C ILE A 215 -12.17 16.44 -11.43
N GLY A 216 -12.97 15.88 -12.35
CA GLY A 216 -13.44 16.55 -13.57
C GLY A 216 -12.63 16.28 -14.83
N TYR A 217 -11.61 15.42 -14.83
CA TYR A 217 -10.84 15.11 -16.04
C TYR A 217 -11.62 14.26 -17.04
N HIS A 218 -11.33 14.46 -18.33
CA HIS A 218 -11.82 13.61 -19.42
C HIS A 218 -10.96 12.36 -19.54
N VAL A 219 -11.40 11.27 -18.91
CA VAL A 219 -10.61 10.02 -18.84
C VAL A 219 -10.94 9.08 -19.99
N VAL A 220 -9.90 8.62 -20.69
CA VAL A 220 -9.94 7.55 -21.69
C VAL A 220 -9.32 6.29 -21.10
N ALA A 221 -10.10 5.23 -20.95
CA ALA A 221 -9.67 3.96 -20.37
C ALA A 221 -9.23 3.00 -21.48
N SER A 222 -7.97 2.57 -21.47
CA SER A 222 -7.44 1.58 -22.43
C SER A 222 -7.34 0.19 -21.78
N THR A 223 -8.00 -0.80 -22.39
CA THR A 223 -8.06 -2.18 -21.87
C THR A 223 -8.04 -3.23 -22.98
N GLY A 224 -7.53 -4.42 -22.67
CA GLY A 224 -7.71 -5.62 -23.50
C GLY A 224 -8.99 -6.38 -23.20
N LYS A 225 -9.77 -5.96 -22.18
CA LYS A 225 -11.00 -6.61 -21.68
C LYS A 225 -12.20 -5.73 -22.02
N LEU A 226 -12.61 -5.71 -23.28
CA LEU A 226 -13.73 -4.86 -23.73
C LEU A 226 -15.07 -5.26 -23.10
N GLU A 227 -15.21 -6.50 -22.64
CA GLU A 227 -16.35 -6.96 -21.84
C GLU A 227 -16.52 -6.19 -20.52
N MET A 228 -15.44 -5.54 -20.04
CA MET A 228 -15.44 -4.69 -18.85
C MET A 228 -15.76 -3.21 -19.14
N LYS A 229 -16.23 -2.88 -20.35
CA LYS A 229 -16.54 -1.49 -20.75
C LYS A 229 -17.50 -0.82 -19.79
N GLU A 230 -18.62 -1.47 -19.45
CA GLU A 230 -19.62 -0.91 -18.54
C GLU A 230 -19.08 -0.65 -17.14
N PHE A 231 -18.18 -1.53 -16.64
CA PHE A 231 -17.47 -1.30 -15.39
C PHE A 231 -16.64 -0.02 -15.46
N LEU A 232 -15.84 0.17 -16.52
CA LEU A 232 -14.98 1.35 -16.67
C LEU A 232 -15.79 2.64 -16.82
N LEU A 233 -16.90 2.61 -17.58
CA LEU A 233 -17.83 3.73 -17.68
C LEU A 233 -18.49 4.05 -16.35
N SER A 234 -18.82 3.03 -15.55
CA SER A 234 -19.41 3.23 -14.20
C SER A 234 -18.44 3.85 -13.21
N LEU A 235 -17.11 3.78 -13.45
CA LEU A 235 -16.07 4.48 -12.69
C LEU A 235 -15.90 5.93 -13.16
N GLY A 236 -16.53 6.32 -14.26
CA GLY A 236 -16.52 7.67 -14.79
C GLY A 236 -15.62 7.87 -16.01
N ALA A 237 -15.03 6.81 -16.60
CA ALA A 237 -14.38 6.94 -17.89
C ALA A 237 -15.36 7.52 -18.92
N LYS A 238 -14.92 8.48 -19.73
CA LYS A 238 -15.73 9.05 -20.81
C LYS A 238 -15.63 8.22 -22.08
N GLU A 239 -14.52 7.58 -22.30
CA GLU A 239 -14.25 6.72 -23.45
C GLU A 239 -13.56 5.44 -22.97
N VAL A 240 -13.87 4.33 -23.63
CA VAL A 240 -13.17 3.05 -23.44
C VAL A 240 -12.68 2.58 -24.79
N ILE A 241 -11.37 2.38 -24.90
CA ILE A 241 -10.71 1.96 -26.14
C ILE A 241 -10.03 0.61 -25.95
N HIS A 242 -9.86 -0.12 -27.05
CA HIS A 242 -9.07 -1.34 -27.03
C HIS A 242 -7.59 -1.02 -26.92
N ARG A 243 -6.82 -1.83 -26.17
CA ARG A 243 -5.38 -1.60 -25.95
C ARG A 243 -4.56 -1.50 -27.23
N SER A 244 -5.00 -2.11 -28.35
CA SER A 244 -4.34 -2.01 -29.65
C SER A 244 -4.34 -0.59 -30.23
N GLU A 245 -5.21 0.30 -29.77
CA GLU A 245 -5.24 1.70 -30.18
C GLU A 245 -4.10 2.53 -29.54
N VAL A 246 -3.46 1.98 -28.51
CA VAL A 246 -2.26 2.54 -27.86
C VAL A 246 -1.06 1.62 -28.10
N TYR A 247 -0.94 1.10 -29.33
CA TYR A 247 0.11 0.14 -29.67
C TYR A 247 0.63 0.42 -31.09
N ASP A 248 1.67 1.22 -31.21
CA ASP A 248 2.26 1.63 -32.48
C ASP A 248 3.68 1.10 -32.67
N THR A 249 3.87 0.33 -33.73
CA THR A 249 5.17 -0.27 -34.12
C THR A 249 5.77 0.38 -35.34
N SER A 250 5.28 1.54 -35.80
CA SER A 250 5.71 2.23 -37.02
C SER A 250 7.14 2.78 -36.93
N GLY A 251 7.71 2.86 -35.74
CA GLY A 251 9.03 3.46 -35.50
C GLY A 251 9.05 5.00 -35.64
N LYS A 252 7.92 5.66 -35.90
CA LYS A 252 7.84 7.12 -35.99
C LYS A 252 8.23 7.76 -34.64
N PRO A 253 9.11 8.75 -34.62
CA PRO A 253 9.57 9.37 -33.37
C PRO A 253 8.47 10.17 -32.66
N LEU A 254 7.46 10.67 -33.38
CA LEU A 254 6.27 11.37 -32.90
C LEU A 254 5.03 10.84 -33.59
N LEU A 255 3.93 10.73 -32.85
CA LEU A 255 2.60 10.37 -33.33
C LEU A 255 1.66 11.58 -33.26
N LYS A 256 0.43 11.41 -33.79
CA LYS A 256 -0.64 12.40 -33.64
C LYS A 256 -0.87 12.63 -32.13
N ARG A 257 -0.95 13.90 -31.74
CA ARG A 257 -1.23 14.31 -30.35
C ARG A 257 -2.64 13.88 -29.94
N GLN A 258 -2.79 13.30 -28.76
CA GLN A 258 -4.05 12.76 -28.27
C GLN A 258 -4.28 13.00 -26.78
N TRP A 259 -3.19 12.99 -25.97
CA TRP A 259 -3.28 12.95 -24.52
C TRP A 259 -2.61 14.15 -23.89
N SER A 260 -3.31 14.89 -23.02
CA SER A 260 -2.68 15.89 -22.15
C SER A 260 -1.89 15.24 -21.00
N ALA A 261 -2.38 14.11 -20.52
CA ALA A 261 -1.67 13.31 -19.52
C ALA A 261 -1.93 11.81 -19.73
N VAL A 262 -1.06 10.99 -19.13
CA VAL A 262 -1.17 9.53 -19.14
C VAL A 262 -0.85 8.94 -17.77
N VAL A 263 -1.64 7.96 -17.34
CA VAL A 263 -1.31 7.04 -16.25
C VAL A 263 -1.01 5.68 -16.89
N ASP A 264 0.26 5.30 -16.94
CA ASP A 264 0.68 4.05 -17.57
C ASP A 264 0.98 2.96 -16.54
N ASN A 265 0.21 1.85 -16.64
CA ASN A 265 0.34 0.67 -15.82
C ASN A 265 0.94 -0.53 -16.58
N VAL A 266 1.34 -0.35 -17.83
CA VAL A 266 1.63 -1.44 -18.78
C VAL A 266 3.10 -1.50 -19.16
N GLY A 267 3.73 -0.38 -19.42
CA GLY A 267 5.13 -0.34 -19.90
C GLY A 267 5.25 -0.66 -21.40
N GLY A 268 6.45 -1.03 -21.83
CA GLY A 268 6.75 -1.54 -23.15
C GLY A 268 6.37 -0.65 -24.32
N ILE A 269 5.82 -1.24 -25.37
CA ILE A 269 5.36 -0.53 -26.58
C ILE A 269 4.16 0.38 -26.27
N THR A 270 3.30 -0.03 -25.37
CA THR A 270 2.15 0.78 -24.90
C THR A 270 2.64 2.11 -24.31
N LEU A 271 3.59 2.08 -23.37
CA LEU A 271 4.18 3.28 -22.78
C LEU A 271 4.88 4.14 -23.84
N SER A 272 5.69 3.53 -24.72
CA SER A 272 6.38 4.22 -25.81
C SER A 272 5.37 4.91 -26.75
N THR A 273 4.26 4.26 -27.08
CA THR A 273 3.18 4.84 -27.93
C THR A 273 2.49 6.00 -27.23
N ALA A 274 2.16 5.84 -25.94
CA ALA A 274 1.55 6.88 -25.13
C ALA A 274 2.41 8.15 -25.07
N ILE A 275 3.73 8.01 -24.82
CA ILE A 275 4.68 9.14 -24.78
C ILE A 275 4.74 9.84 -26.14
N ARG A 276 4.83 9.09 -27.26
CA ARG A 276 4.91 9.65 -28.61
C ARG A 276 3.62 10.35 -29.05
N SER A 277 2.48 10.04 -28.44
CA SER A 277 1.17 10.66 -28.70
C SER A 277 0.73 11.66 -27.63
N THR A 278 1.54 11.93 -26.64
CA THR A 278 1.29 12.97 -25.63
C THR A 278 1.47 14.36 -26.27
N ASP A 279 0.62 15.30 -25.86
CA ASP A 279 0.60 16.68 -26.35
C ASP A 279 1.72 17.53 -25.72
N TYR A 280 1.81 18.79 -26.15
CA TYR A 280 2.78 19.74 -25.60
C TYR A 280 2.64 19.88 -24.09
N ASP A 281 3.78 19.93 -23.40
CA ASP A 281 3.91 20.05 -21.95
C ASP A 281 3.18 18.98 -21.13
N GLY A 282 2.71 17.90 -21.78
CA GLY A 282 2.02 16.82 -21.13
C GLY A 282 2.90 15.97 -20.21
N VAL A 283 2.27 15.16 -19.35
CA VAL A 283 2.95 14.26 -18.42
C VAL A 283 2.49 12.81 -18.57
N VAL A 284 3.44 11.90 -18.52
CA VAL A 284 3.21 10.45 -18.49
C VAL A 284 3.70 9.93 -17.16
N ALA A 285 2.77 9.55 -16.27
CA ALA A 285 3.06 8.89 -15.00
C ALA A 285 3.31 7.40 -15.27
N CYS A 286 4.55 6.96 -15.11
CA CYS A 286 5.00 5.59 -15.36
C CYS A 286 4.96 4.78 -14.05
N VAL A 287 4.10 3.76 -14.01
CA VAL A 287 3.83 2.94 -12.83
C VAL A 287 4.23 1.49 -13.03
N GLY A 288 3.82 0.87 -14.14
CA GLY A 288 3.88 -0.56 -14.35
C GLY A 288 4.75 -1.01 -15.52
N LEU A 289 5.01 -2.31 -15.54
CA LEU A 289 5.86 -2.96 -16.54
C LEU A 289 5.28 -4.34 -16.97
N VAL A 290 3.94 -4.47 -16.93
CA VAL A 290 3.26 -5.76 -17.17
C VAL A 290 3.54 -6.30 -18.58
N GLU A 291 3.68 -5.42 -19.57
CA GLU A 291 4.06 -5.79 -20.94
C GLU A 291 5.59 -5.99 -21.05
N SER A 292 6.37 -5.00 -20.60
CA SER A 292 7.83 -5.03 -20.65
C SER A 292 8.44 -3.92 -19.80
N GLU A 293 9.62 -4.17 -19.25
CA GLU A 293 10.48 -3.18 -18.61
C GLU A 293 11.21 -2.28 -19.60
N LYS A 294 11.26 -2.67 -20.89
CA LYS A 294 12.03 -1.96 -21.91
C LYS A 294 11.25 -0.77 -22.46
N LEU A 295 11.90 0.37 -22.57
CA LEU A 295 11.39 1.58 -23.18
C LEU A 295 12.20 1.93 -24.42
N ASN A 296 11.69 1.61 -25.60
CA ASN A 296 12.29 1.96 -26.88
C ASN A 296 11.73 3.30 -27.36
N LEU A 297 12.52 4.37 -27.24
CA LEU A 297 12.09 5.73 -27.53
C LEU A 297 13.25 6.61 -27.98
N THR A 298 12.95 7.63 -28.79
CA THR A 298 13.89 8.73 -29.09
C THR A 298 13.63 9.90 -28.14
N VAL A 299 14.52 10.88 -28.11
CA VAL A 299 14.33 12.07 -27.25
C VAL A 299 13.34 13.09 -27.83
N TYR A 300 12.81 12.91 -29.04
CA TYR A 300 11.92 13.86 -29.69
C TYR A 300 10.69 14.27 -28.93
N PRO A 301 9.94 13.37 -28.24
CA PRO A 301 8.79 13.78 -27.43
C PRO A 301 9.19 14.79 -26.34
N PHE A 302 10.35 14.61 -25.75
CA PHE A 302 10.84 15.45 -24.65
C PHE A 302 11.30 16.83 -25.16
N ILE A 303 12.13 16.89 -26.20
CA ILE A 303 12.71 18.17 -26.67
C ILE A 303 11.77 18.95 -27.58
N LEU A 304 10.88 18.30 -28.33
CA LEU A 304 10.01 18.98 -29.29
C LEU A 304 8.59 19.25 -28.74
N ARG A 305 8.17 18.55 -27.69
CA ARG A 305 6.85 18.74 -27.08
C ARG A 305 6.89 19.00 -25.57
N GLY A 306 8.07 19.03 -24.96
CA GLY A 306 8.20 19.24 -23.51
C GLY A 306 7.55 18.14 -22.66
N VAL A 307 7.32 16.95 -23.23
CA VAL A 307 6.70 15.83 -22.50
C VAL A 307 7.55 15.45 -21.29
N THR A 308 6.92 15.27 -20.15
CA THR A 308 7.57 14.77 -18.94
C THR A 308 7.22 13.30 -18.72
N LEU A 309 8.24 12.44 -18.59
CA LEU A 309 8.06 11.07 -18.08
C LEU A 309 8.35 11.08 -16.58
N ALA A 310 7.32 10.87 -15.77
CA ALA A 310 7.40 10.87 -14.33
C ALA A 310 7.34 9.42 -13.78
N GLY A 311 8.43 8.95 -13.19
CA GLY A 311 8.45 7.68 -12.47
C GLY A 311 7.66 7.78 -11.16
N ILE A 312 6.82 6.80 -10.88
CA ILE A 312 5.97 6.76 -9.68
C ILE A 312 6.45 5.64 -8.77
N ASP A 313 7.21 6.00 -7.76
CA ASP A 313 7.63 5.09 -6.69
C ASP A 313 6.71 5.24 -5.48
N SER A 314 5.79 4.30 -5.31
CA SER A 314 4.88 4.25 -4.17
C SER A 314 5.48 3.54 -2.94
N ALA A 315 6.54 2.74 -3.13
CA ALA A 315 7.15 1.99 -2.03
C ALA A 315 7.94 2.92 -1.10
N GLU A 316 8.86 3.71 -1.66
CA GLU A 316 9.80 4.56 -0.91
C GLU A 316 9.38 6.03 -0.86
N THR A 317 8.11 6.34 -1.15
CA THR A 317 7.58 7.71 -1.02
C THR A 317 7.79 8.25 0.39
N LYS A 318 8.40 9.43 0.52
CA LYS A 318 8.65 10.11 1.80
C LYS A 318 7.34 10.35 2.56
N MET A 319 7.41 10.31 3.90
CA MET A 319 6.24 10.33 4.78
C MET A 319 5.39 11.60 4.62
N ASP A 320 5.97 12.77 4.45
CA ASP A 320 5.25 14.02 4.22
C ASP A 320 4.36 13.96 2.96
N LYS A 321 4.92 13.49 1.83
CA LYS A 321 4.15 13.27 0.60
C LYS A 321 3.13 12.14 0.77
N ARG A 322 3.50 11.07 1.50
CA ARG A 322 2.60 9.93 1.80
C ARG A 322 1.37 10.39 2.58
N LEU A 323 1.55 11.14 3.65
CA LEU A 323 0.46 11.70 4.45
C LEU A 323 -0.44 12.62 3.59
N ARG A 324 0.15 13.47 2.75
CA ARG A 324 -0.62 14.34 1.86
C ARG A 324 -1.49 13.57 0.88
N ILE A 325 -0.98 12.50 0.27
CA ILE A 325 -1.78 11.66 -0.65
C ILE A 325 -2.91 10.96 0.10
N TRP A 326 -2.65 10.38 1.27
CA TRP A 326 -3.70 9.74 2.09
C TRP A 326 -4.77 10.74 2.55
N GLU A 327 -4.39 11.97 2.89
CA GLU A 327 -5.33 13.06 3.18
C GLU A 327 -6.24 13.34 1.98
N LEU A 328 -5.69 13.49 0.78
CA LEU A 328 -6.45 13.72 -0.45
C LEU A 328 -7.40 12.56 -0.77
N LEU A 329 -6.95 11.31 -0.65
CA LEU A 329 -7.76 10.11 -0.86
C LEU A 329 -8.92 10.00 0.15
N SER A 330 -8.79 10.59 1.32
CA SER A 330 -9.82 10.62 2.35
C SER A 330 -10.72 11.85 2.30
N SER A 331 -10.43 12.83 1.44
CA SER A 331 -11.13 14.10 1.34
C SER A 331 -11.55 14.42 -0.11
N ASP A 332 -10.85 15.31 -0.79
CA ASP A 332 -11.21 15.82 -2.12
C ASP A 332 -11.25 14.73 -3.19
N TRP A 333 -10.39 13.72 -3.07
CA TRP A 333 -10.32 12.60 -4.00
C TRP A 333 -11.06 11.36 -3.51
N LYS A 334 -11.80 11.44 -2.40
CA LYS A 334 -12.56 10.28 -1.90
C LYS A 334 -13.63 9.87 -2.90
N ILE A 335 -13.54 8.64 -3.40
CA ILE A 335 -14.45 8.06 -4.40
C ILE A 335 -15.42 7.07 -3.76
N ASN A 336 -16.48 6.71 -4.49
CA ASN A 336 -17.33 5.59 -4.13
C ASN A 336 -16.63 4.27 -4.46
N LEU A 337 -16.30 3.49 -3.45
CA LEU A 337 -15.52 2.25 -3.57
C LEU A 337 -16.38 1.01 -3.90
N ASN A 338 -17.70 1.06 -3.74
CA ASN A 338 -18.59 -0.11 -3.73
C ASN A 338 -18.52 -1.05 -4.95
N LYS A 339 -18.06 -0.55 -6.11
CA LYS A 339 -17.97 -1.34 -7.34
C LYS A 339 -16.55 -1.80 -7.68
N ILE A 340 -15.56 -1.40 -6.88
CA ILE A 340 -14.15 -1.54 -7.24
C ILE A 340 -13.51 -2.78 -6.60
N TYR A 341 -14.08 -3.29 -5.50
CA TYR A 341 -13.47 -4.37 -4.73
C TYR A 341 -14.33 -5.62 -4.63
N ARG A 342 -13.67 -6.71 -4.25
CA ARG A 342 -14.27 -7.87 -3.59
C ARG A 342 -13.49 -8.19 -2.32
N GLU A 343 -14.18 -8.67 -1.29
CA GLU A 343 -13.61 -9.15 -0.05
C GLU A 343 -13.40 -10.66 -0.13
N VAL A 344 -12.26 -11.12 0.37
CA VAL A 344 -11.90 -12.55 0.46
C VAL A 344 -11.30 -12.86 1.82
N THR A 345 -11.26 -14.14 2.19
CA THR A 345 -10.54 -14.63 3.37
C THR A 345 -9.13 -15.09 3.00
N LEU A 346 -8.32 -15.43 4.00
CA LEU A 346 -7.00 -16.04 3.76
C LEU A 346 -7.10 -17.34 2.95
N GLU A 347 -8.15 -18.15 3.17
CA GLU A 347 -8.39 -19.41 2.45
C GLU A 347 -8.63 -19.21 0.96
N GLN A 348 -9.23 -18.09 0.59
CA GLN A 348 -9.58 -17.76 -0.79
C GLN A 348 -8.44 -17.06 -1.54
N LEU A 349 -7.42 -16.60 -0.80
CA LEU A 349 -6.35 -15.74 -1.34
C LEU A 349 -5.51 -16.44 -2.41
N ASP A 350 -5.26 -17.74 -2.28
CA ASP A 350 -4.47 -18.50 -3.27
C ASP A 350 -5.09 -18.44 -4.67
N ALA A 351 -6.41 -18.61 -4.78
CA ALA A 351 -7.12 -18.49 -6.05
C ALA A 351 -7.04 -17.06 -6.66
N GLU A 352 -7.01 -16.03 -5.81
CA GLU A 352 -6.88 -14.65 -6.26
C GLU A 352 -5.44 -14.33 -6.73
N ILE A 353 -4.43 -14.94 -6.10
CA ILE A 353 -3.03 -14.87 -6.54
C ILE A 353 -2.89 -15.43 -7.96
N GLU A 354 -3.51 -16.57 -8.26
CA GLU A 354 -3.48 -17.13 -9.62
C GLU A 354 -4.23 -16.25 -10.64
N LYS A 355 -5.36 -15.65 -10.25
CA LYS A 355 -6.09 -14.71 -11.13
C LYS A 355 -5.29 -13.47 -11.48
N ILE A 356 -4.58 -12.87 -10.53
CA ILE A 356 -3.78 -11.67 -10.82
C ILE A 356 -2.56 -12.01 -11.68
N LEU A 357 -1.89 -13.14 -11.43
CA LEU A 357 -0.75 -13.60 -12.22
C LEU A 357 -1.12 -13.93 -13.67
N SER A 358 -2.34 -14.44 -13.90
CA SER A 358 -2.87 -14.73 -15.24
C SER A 358 -3.52 -13.50 -15.92
N GLY A 359 -3.48 -12.32 -15.27
CA GLY A 359 -4.06 -11.08 -15.82
C GLY A 359 -5.58 -11.02 -15.80
N HIS A 360 -6.27 -11.91 -15.09
CA HIS A 360 -7.74 -11.96 -15.04
C HIS A 360 -8.35 -11.14 -13.90
N GLN A 361 -7.55 -10.55 -13.04
CA GLN A 361 -8.08 -9.69 -11.98
C GLN A 361 -8.71 -8.42 -12.55
N VAL A 362 -9.80 -7.99 -11.92
CA VAL A 362 -10.49 -6.71 -12.16
C VAL A 362 -10.67 -6.01 -10.82
N GLY A 363 -10.38 -4.71 -10.76
CA GLY A 363 -10.48 -3.91 -9.55
C GLY A 363 -9.54 -4.38 -8.45
N ARG A 364 -10.04 -4.37 -7.21
CA ARG A 364 -9.28 -4.65 -5.99
C ARG A 364 -9.74 -5.96 -5.31
N VAL A 365 -8.82 -6.58 -4.61
CA VAL A 365 -9.11 -7.70 -3.69
C VAL A 365 -8.65 -7.27 -2.30
N VAL A 366 -9.59 -7.21 -1.36
CA VAL A 366 -9.33 -6.95 0.06
C VAL A 366 -9.37 -8.27 0.80
N VAL A 367 -8.37 -8.52 1.62
CA VAL A 367 -8.24 -9.74 2.42
C VAL A 367 -8.64 -9.45 3.86
N ASN A 368 -9.69 -10.12 4.34
CA ASN A 368 -10.11 -10.08 5.74
C ASN A 368 -9.36 -11.17 6.51
N LEU A 369 -8.55 -10.79 7.49
CA LEU A 369 -7.66 -11.71 8.23
C LEU A 369 -8.37 -12.48 9.35
N TRP A 370 -9.62 -12.13 9.66
CA TRP A 370 -10.34 -12.65 10.83
C TRP A 370 -11.71 -13.29 10.52
N LYS A 371 -12.06 -13.34 9.24
CA LYS A 371 -13.30 -13.95 8.76
C LYS A 371 -13.14 -15.43 8.48
#